data_063b0a3c13a57d6d01a4fcee69c9fe11
#
_entry.id   063b0a3c13a57d6d01a4fcee69c9fe11
#
_cell.length_a   1.000
_cell.length_b   1.000
_cell.length_c   1.000
_cell.angle_alpha   90.00
_cell.angle_beta   90.00
_cell.angle_gamma   90.00
#
_symmetry.space_group_name_H-M   'P 1'
#
loop_
_entity.id
_entity.type
_entity.pdbx_description
1 polymer ?
#
loop_
_entity_poly.entity_id
_entity_poly.type
_entity_poly.pdbx_seq_one_letter_code
_entity_poly.pdbx_strand_id
1 'polypeptide(L)'
;LEKNIQELGDYAAKLEIKLVVEALTPYESNFFTRANDLVELFRRVDNPYVVGMCDIVPPFVQHESIMAYFDKLGNKMDHMHIIDGENGSDTHLIPGEGNIPIKEMLYEMKRIGYDKTATLELVTNYINEPRFYAKRAIDNMRELMAEAGIV
;
A
#
# COMPACT_ATOMS: atom_id res chain seq x y z
N LEU A 1 -2.73 20.25 9.87
CA LEU A 1 -2.19 19.04 9.25
C LEU A 1 -1.44 19.40 7.96
N GLU A 2 -2.10 19.96 6.93
CA GLU A 2 -1.51 20.27 5.61
C GLU A 2 -0.23 21.10 5.70
N LYS A 3 -0.24 22.19 6.49
CA LYS A 3 0.95 23.01 6.73
C LYS A 3 2.13 22.19 7.28
N ASN A 4 1.87 21.30 8.23
CA ASN A 4 2.93 20.47 8.83
C ASN A 4 3.47 19.45 7.81
N ILE A 5 2.59 18.86 6.98
CA ILE A 5 3.02 17.95 5.91
C ILE A 5 3.85 18.70 4.87
N GLN A 6 3.46 19.93 4.51
CA GLN A 6 4.24 20.77 3.60
C GLN A 6 5.65 21.04 4.17
N GLU A 7 5.74 21.48 5.44
CA GLU A 7 7.02 21.77 6.10
C GLU A 7 7.91 20.51 6.19
N LEU A 8 7.32 19.34 6.49
CA LEU A 8 8.02 18.06 6.49
C LEU A 8 8.49 17.67 5.09
N GLY A 9 7.67 17.90 4.07
CA GLY A 9 8.02 17.66 2.67
C GLY A 9 9.19 18.54 2.21
N ASP A 10 9.20 19.82 2.60
CA ASP A 10 10.30 20.74 2.30
C ASP A 10 11.60 20.34 3.01
N TYR A 11 11.48 19.73 4.20
CA TYR A 11 12.64 19.19 4.91
C TYR A 11 13.12 17.88 4.25
N ALA A 12 12.20 16.98 3.90
CA ALA A 12 12.51 15.73 3.21
C ALA A 12 13.22 15.98 1.87
N ALA A 13 12.79 17.02 1.14
CA ALA A 13 13.42 17.45 -0.10
C ALA A 13 14.91 17.78 0.07
N LYS A 14 15.31 18.40 1.20
CA LYS A 14 16.73 18.71 1.49
C LYS A 14 17.57 17.46 1.73
N LEU A 15 16.93 16.39 2.13
CA LEU A 15 17.56 15.10 2.40
C LEU A 15 17.43 14.11 1.22
N GLU A 16 16.78 14.53 0.14
CA GLU A 16 16.46 13.71 -1.04
C GLU A 16 15.69 12.41 -0.70
N ILE A 17 14.83 12.47 0.35
CA ILE A 17 13.95 11.37 0.75
C ILE A 17 12.49 11.76 0.54
N LYS A 18 11.63 10.78 0.32
CA LYS A 18 10.19 11.01 0.16
C LYS A 18 9.43 10.75 1.47
N LEU A 19 8.39 11.54 1.70
CA LEU A 19 7.35 11.25 2.68
C LEU A 19 6.24 10.49 1.97
N VAL A 20 6.03 9.25 2.37
CA VAL A 20 4.98 8.42 1.80
C VAL A 20 3.78 8.44 2.75
N VAL A 21 2.66 8.96 2.28
CA VAL A 21 1.42 9.05 3.07
C VAL A 21 0.55 7.83 2.77
N GLU A 22 0.13 7.17 3.82
CA GLU A 22 -0.71 5.98 3.79
C GLU A 22 -2.16 6.33 4.13
N ALA A 23 -3.11 5.74 3.40
CA ALA A 23 -4.50 5.67 3.80
C ALA A 23 -4.72 4.37 4.59
N LEU A 24 -5.27 4.49 5.79
CA LEU A 24 -5.48 3.41 6.72
C LEU A 24 -6.94 2.93 6.71
N THR A 25 -7.22 1.83 7.39
CA THR A 25 -8.62 1.39 7.57
C THR A 25 -9.42 2.38 8.44
N PRO A 26 -10.75 2.43 8.30
CA PRO A 26 -11.59 3.23 9.19
C PRO A 26 -11.57 2.77 10.67
N TYR A 27 -10.98 1.60 10.94
CA TYR A 27 -10.78 1.11 12.31
C TYR A 27 -9.57 1.75 12.98
N GLU A 28 -8.59 2.20 12.17
CA GLU A 28 -7.31 2.74 12.63
C GLU A 28 -7.28 4.27 12.56
N SER A 29 -7.96 4.85 11.59
CA SER A 29 -7.87 6.29 11.31
C SER A 29 -9.23 6.89 10.93
N ASN A 30 -9.39 8.17 11.21
CA ASN A 30 -10.49 9.00 10.75
C ASN A 30 -10.04 10.14 9.83
N PHE A 31 -8.79 10.09 9.34
CA PHE A 31 -8.23 11.12 8.45
C PHE A 31 -8.21 10.65 6.99
N PHE A 32 -7.22 9.86 6.65
CA PHE A 32 -7.03 9.33 5.29
C PHE A 32 -7.40 7.85 5.30
N THR A 33 -8.50 7.51 4.68
CA THR A 33 -9.00 6.13 4.64
C THR A 33 -9.26 5.64 3.22
N ARG A 34 -9.23 6.54 2.23
CA ARG A 34 -9.51 6.24 0.84
C ARG A 34 -8.53 6.94 -0.10
N ALA A 35 -8.42 6.43 -1.32
CA ALA A 35 -7.60 7.06 -2.36
C ALA A 35 -7.98 8.53 -2.60
N ASN A 36 -9.26 8.88 -2.54
CA ASN A 36 -9.71 10.27 -2.72
C ASN A 36 -9.22 11.22 -1.63
N ASP A 37 -9.00 10.73 -0.40
CA ASP A 37 -8.47 11.56 0.69
C ASP A 37 -7.02 11.95 0.39
N LEU A 38 -6.23 11.01 -0.15
CA LEU A 38 -4.85 11.27 -0.59
C LEU A 38 -4.81 12.23 -1.79
N VAL A 39 -5.72 12.08 -2.76
CA VAL A 39 -5.83 13.00 -3.89
C VAL A 39 -6.08 14.43 -3.39
N GLU A 40 -7.01 14.60 -2.44
CA GLU A 40 -7.32 15.91 -1.88
C GLU A 40 -6.14 16.47 -1.07
N LEU A 41 -5.43 15.63 -0.31
CA LEU A 41 -4.21 16.02 0.37
C LEU A 41 -3.18 16.56 -0.63
N PHE A 42 -2.87 15.81 -1.70
CA PHE A 42 -1.85 16.20 -2.67
C PHE A 42 -2.24 17.41 -3.51
N ARG A 43 -3.54 17.69 -3.65
CA ARG A 43 -4.02 18.92 -4.25
C ARG A 43 -3.73 20.14 -3.39
N ARG A 44 -3.72 19.98 -2.04
CA ARG A 44 -3.48 21.04 -1.07
C ARG A 44 -2.02 21.18 -0.69
N VAL A 45 -1.30 20.04 -0.70
CA VAL A 45 0.14 19.97 -0.44
C VAL A 45 0.85 19.71 -1.77
N ASP A 46 1.18 20.81 -2.47
CA ASP A 46 1.88 20.75 -3.76
C ASP A 46 3.39 20.60 -3.55
N ASN A 47 3.81 19.41 -3.10
CA ASN A 47 5.19 19.10 -2.83
C ASN A 47 5.59 17.78 -3.52
N PRO A 48 6.63 17.76 -4.38
CA PRO A 48 7.05 16.56 -5.10
C PRO A 48 7.60 15.45 -4.19
N TYR A 49 8.07 15.80 -3.01
CA TYR A 49 8.59 14.83 -2.03
C TYR A 49 7.50 14.28 -1.09
N VAL A 50 6.26 14.76 -1.20
CA VAL A 50 5.09 14.17 -0.53
C VAL A 50 4.35 13.32 -1.56
N VAL A 51 4.36 12.01 -1.35
CA VAL A 51 3.79 11.00 -2.24
C VAL A 51 2.86 10.09 -1.45
N GLY A 52 2.15 9.22 -2.13
CA GLY A 52 1.22 8.29 -1.52
C GLY A 52 1.58 6.84 -1.75
N MET A 53 0.90 6.01 -1.02
CA MET A 53 0.95 4.56 -1.19
C MET A 53 -0.45 3.95 -1.11
N CYS A 54 -0.51 2.69 -1.46
CA CYS A 54 -1.64 1.83 -1.23
C CYS A 54 -1.23 0.67 -0.32
N ASP A 55 -1.71 0.65 0.91
CA ASP A 55 -1.95 -0.60 1.60
C ASP A 55 -3.21 -1.22 0.98
N ILE A 56 -3.16 -2.52 0.67
CA ILE A 56 -4.26 -3.16 -0.06
C ILE A 56 -5.43 -3.58 0.84
N VAL A 57 -5.26 -3.56 2.18
CA VAL A 57 -6.32 -3.89 3.14
C VAL A 57 -7.37 -2.76 3.25
N PRO A 58 -7.02 -1.47 3.40
CA PRO A 58 -8.01 -0.39 3.46
C PRO A 58 -9.02 -0.38 2.30
N PRO A 59 -8.60 -0.44 1.03
CA PRO A 59 -9.56 -0.54 -0.08
C PRO A 59 -10.38 -1.84 -0.03
N PHE A 60 -9.77 -2.97 0.31
CA PHE A 60 -10.48 -4.25 0.41
C PHE A 60 -11.60 -4.22 1.46
N VAL A 61 -11.31 -3.74 2.66
CA VAL A 61 -12.28 -3.57 3.75
C VAL A 61 -13.43 -2.63 3.36
N GLN A 62 -13.14 -1.60 2.57
CA GLN A 62 -14.11 -0.57 2.17
C GLN A 62 -14.77 -0.86 0.82
N HIS A 63 -14.52 -2.01 0.21
CA HIS A 63 -15.01 -2.36 -1.13
C HIS A 63 -14.61 -1.34 -2.20
N GLU A 64 -13.43 -0.73 -2.04
CA GLU A 64 -12.81 0.14 -3.04
C GLU A 64 -11.87 -0.69 -3.92
N SER A 65 -11.75 -0.35 -5.18
CA SER A 65 -10.78 -1.00 -6.06
C SER A 65 -9.35 -0.62 -5.67
N ILE A 66 -8.48 -1.62 -5.45
CA ILE A 66 -7.04 -1.40 -5.24
C ILE A 66 -6.43 -0.66 -6.43
N MET A 67 -6.81 -1.02 -7.66
CA MET A 67 -6.30 -0.37 -8.87
C MET A 67 -6.73 1.10 -8.99
N ALA A 68 -7.80 1.52 -8.32
CA ALA A 68 -8.20 2.93 -8.28
C ALA A 68 -7.15 3.83 -7.61
N TYR A 69 -6.30 3.31 -6.73
CA TYR A 69 -5.18 4.07 -6.17
C TYR A 69 -4.17 4.45 -7.26
N PHE A 70 -3.84 3.51 -8.16
CA PHE A 70 -2.93 3.78 -9.28
C PHE A 70 -3.49 4.84 -10.22
N ASP A 71 -4.76 4.71 -10.60
CA ASP A 71 -5.42 5.66 -11.50
C ASP A 71 -5.52 7.06 -10.88
N LYS A 72 -5.89 7.15 -9.62
CA LYS A 72 -6.14 8.42 -8.93
C LYS A 72 -4.87 9.13 -8.49
N LEU A 73 -3.89 8.39 -7.99
CA LEU A 73 -2.63 8.98 -7.50
C LEU A 73 -1.62 9.20 -8.63
N GLY A 74 -1.69 8.43 -9.71
CA GLY A 74 -0.79 8.59 -10.85
C GLY A 74 0.68 8.61 -10.42
N ASN A 75 1.40 9.67 -10.77
CA ASN A 75 2.83 9.84 -10.43
C ASN A 75 3.11 9.94 -8.93
N LYS A 76 2.09 10.16 -8.11
CA LYS A 76 2.20 10.18 -6.64
C LYS A 76 2.08 8.79 -6.01
N MET A 77 1.71 7.76 -6.77
CA MET A 77 1.69 6.37 -6.31
C MET A 77 3.12 5.82 -6.27
N ASP A 78 3.75 5.74 -5.10
CA ASP A 78 5.18 5.50 -4.97
C ASP A 78 5.55 4.22 -4.19
N HIS A 79 4.61 3.68 -3.41
CA HIS A 79 4.84 2.49 -2.60
C HIS A 79 3.55 1.68 -2.41
N MET A 80 3.72 0.43 -2.01
CA MET A 80 2.61 -0.44 -1.60
C MET A 80 2.95 -1.21 -0.32
N HIS A 81 1.94 -1.48 0.49
CA HIS A 81 1.95 -2.61 1.40
C HIS A 81 1.13 -3.75 0.81
N ILE A 82 1.73 -4.94 0.79
CA ILE A 82 1.07 -6.15 0.30
C ILE A 82 0.97 -7.14 1.44
N ILE A 83 -0.23 -7.37 1.84
CA ILE A 83 -0.67 -8.36 2.82
C ILE A 83 -1.94 -8.98 2.29
N ASP A 84 -2.50 -9.95 2.98
CA ASP A 84 -3.81 -10.51 2.64
C ASP A 84 -4.83 -10.22 3.74
N GLY A 85 -6.08 -10.39 3.42
CA GLY A 85 -7.21 -10.19 4.34
C GLY A 85 -8.36 -11.08 3.96
N GLU A 86 -9.27 -11.29 4.89
CA GLU A 86 -10.44 -12.11 4.65
C GLU A 86 -11.73 -11.42 5.11
N ASN A 87 -12.82 -11.72 4.39
CA ASN A 87 -14.18 -11.32 4.77
C ASN A 87 -14.37 -9.81 5.03
N GLY A 88 -13.60 -8.97 4.37
CA GLY A 88 -13.66 -7.51 4.56
C GLY A 88 -13.20 -7.06 5.94
N SER A 89 -12.38 -7.84 6.62
CA SER A 89 -11.78 -7.52 7.91
C SER A 89 -10.32 -7.10 7.77
N ASP A 90 -9.85 -6.38 8.79
CA ASP A 90 -8.48 -5.89 8.91
C ASP A 90 -7.57 -6.96 9.55
N THR A 91 -7.38 -8.08 8.87
CA THR A 91 -6.73 -9.26 9.44
C THR A 91 -5.26 -9.40 9.11
N HIS A 92 -4.68 -8.65 8.22
CA HIS A 92 -3.25 -8.69 7.85
C HIS A 92 -2.67 -10.11 7.77
N LEU A 93 -3.20 -10.93 6.85
CA LEU A 93 -2.77 -12.30 6.63
C LEU A 93 -1.55 -12.36 5.69
N ILE A 94 -0.82 -13.46 5.75
CA ILE A 94 0.22 -13.76 4.77
C ILE A 94 -0.39 -13.83 3.37
N PRO A 95 0.25 -13.26 2.33
CA PRO A 95 -0.25 -13.31 0.96
C PRO A 95 -0.62 -14.74 0.52
N GLY A 96 -1.82 -14.91 -0.02
CA GLY A 96 -2.39 -16.19 -0.42
C GLY A 96 -3.12 -16.95 0.68
N GLU A 97 -3.24 -16.41 1.89
CA GLU A 97 -3.99 -17.02 3.00
C GLU A 97 -5.36 -16.36 3.23
N GLY A 98 -5.68 -15.32 2.47
CA GLY A 98 -6.94 -14.60 2.55
C GLY A 98 -7.74 -14.62 1.24
N ASN A 99 -8.47 -13.54 1.01
CA ASN A 99 -9.39 -13.41 -0.13
C ASN A 99 -9.09 -12.17 -1.00
N ILE A 100 -8.04 -11.41 -0.71
CA ILE A 100 -7.65 -10.29 -1.58
C ILE A 100 -7.17 -10.88 -2.91
N PRO A 101 -7.63 -10.37 -4.07
CA PRO A 101 -7.23 -10.87 -5.39
C PRO A 101 -5.81 -10.39 -5.76
N ILE A 102 -4.81 -10.82 -4.97
CA ILE A 102 -3.41 -10.36 -5.08
C ILE A 102 -2.82 -10.73 -6.44
N LYS A 103 -3.11 -11.93 -6.95
CA LYS A 103 -2.59 -12.39 -8.24
C LYS A 103 -3.11 -11.52 -9.40
N GLU A 104 -4.39 -11.21 -9.40
CA GLU A 104 -5.01 -10.34 -10.40
C GLU A 104 -4.46 -8.92 -10.30
N MET A 105 -4.28 -8.42 -9.09
CA MET A 105 -3.62 -7.13 -8.83
C MET A 105 -2.20 -7.11 -9.40
N LEU A 106 -1.39 -8.13 -9.13
CA LEU A 106 -0.02 -8.23 -9.64
C LEU A 106 0.02 -8.26 -11.18
N TYR A 107 -0.91 -9.00 -11.80
CA TYR A 107 -1.05 -9.00 -13.25
C TYR A 107 -1.33 -7.60 -13.80
N GLU A 108 -2.27 -6.87 -13.20
CA GLU A 108 -2.58 -5.49 -13.58
C GLU A 108 -1.42 -4.52 -13.32
N MET A 109 -0.73 -4.66 -12.19
CA MET A 109 0.49 -3.86 -11.89
C MET A 109 1.56 -4.05 -12.97
N LYS A 110 1.78 -5.30 -13.40
CA LYS A 110 2.68 -5.58 -14.53
C LYS A 110 2.19 -4.91 -15.81
N ARG A 111 0.89 -5.01 -16.11
CA ARG A 111 0.29 -4.45 -17.32
C ARG A 111 0.43 -2.93 -17.40
N ILE A 112 0.29 -2.22 -16.27
CA ILE A 112 0.47 -0.75 -16.21
C ILE A 112 1.91 -0.32 -16.08
N GLY A 113 2.86 -1.26 -15.93
CA GLY A 113 4.29 -0.96 -15.81
C GLY A 113 4.68 -0.37 -14.45
N TYR A 114 4.02 -0.79 -13.35
CA TYR A 114 4.43 -0.35 -12.01
C TYR A 114 5.81 -0.89 -11.67
N ASP A 115 6.77 0.01 -11.43
CA ASP A 115 8.18 -0.27 -11.18
C ASP A 115 8.70 0.26 -9.84
N LYS A 116 7.79 0.65 -8.94
CA LYS A 116 8.13 1.13 -7.61
C LYS A 116 8.25 -0.02 -6.61
N THR A 117 8.37 0.34 -5.34
CA THR A 117 8.58 -0.64 -4.28
C THR A 117 7.28 -1.15 -3.67
N ALA A 118 7.33 -2.36 -3.13
CA ALA A 118 6.28 -2.94 -2.29
C ALA A 118 6.91 -3.63 -1.09
N THR A 119 6.27 -3.53 0.07
CA THR A 119 6.67 -4.19 1.32
C THR A 119 5.60 -5.21 1.72
N LEU A 120 6.04 -6.38 2.17
CA LEU A 120 5.16 -7.31 2.88
C LEU A 120 5.00 -6.82 4.32
N GLU A 121 3.79 -6.46 4.70
CA GLU A 121 3.50 -5.95 6.04
C GLU A 121 2.87 -7.03 6.90
N LEU A 122 3.66 -7.58 7.82
CA LEU A 122 3.18 -8.55 8.79
C LEU A 122 3.06 -7.88 10.16
N VAL A 123 1.89 -7.99 10.77
CA VAL A 123 1.58 -7.36 12.06
C VAL A 123 1.67 -8.37 13.22
N THR A 124 1.11 -8.01 14.35
CA THR A 124 1.21 -8.69 15.65
C THR A 124 0.83 -10.17 15.66
N ASN A 125 0.01 -10.64 14.73
CA ASN A 125 -0.36 -12.05 14.61
C ASN A 125 0.85 -13.00 14.45
N TYR A 126 1.96 -12.47 13.95
CA TYR A 126 3.16 -13.22 13.59
C TYR A 126 4.37 -12.95 14.51
N ILE A 127 4.16 -12.21 15.61
CA ILE A 127 5.24 -11.71 16.48
C ILE A 127 6.00 -12.82 17.20
N ASN A 128 5.37 -13.97 17.44
CA ASN A 128 5.99 -15.07 18.18
C ASN A 128 7.07 -15.79 17.37
N GLU A 129 6.94 -15.85 16.04
CA GLU A 129 7.87 -16.53 15.13
C GLU A 129 8.14 -15.66 13.87
N PRO A 130 8.62 -14.42 14.01
CA PRO A 130 8.63 -13.43 12.94
C PRO A 130 9.49 -13.87 11.74
N ARG A 131 10.61 -14.54 11.97
CA ARG A 131 11.48 -15.02 10.89
C ARG A 131 10.83 -16.13 10.07
N PHE A 132 10.13 -17.04 10.74
CA PHE A 132 9.40 -18.12 10.08
C PHE A 132 8.29 -17.57 9.19
N TYR A 133 7.48 -16.67 9.73
CA TYR A 133 6.36 -16.10 8.98
C TYR A 133 6.81 -15.13 7.89
N ALA A 134 7.86 -14.35 8.11
CA ALA A 134 8.44 -13.50 7.06
C ALA A 134 8.97 -14.35 5.89
N LYS A 135 9.62 -15.48 6.19
CA LYS A 135 10.07 -16.42 5.14
C LYS A 135 8.86 -16.99 4.37
N ARG A 136 7.83 -17.44 5.06
CA ARG A 136 6.61 -17.98 4.45
C ARG A 136 5.93 -16.92 3.57
N ALA A 137 5.81 -15.68 4.05
CA ALA A 137 5.20 -14.59 3.30
C ALA A 137 5.97 -14.29 1.99
N ILE A 138 7.29 -14.26 2.04
CA ILE A 138 8.09 -14.01 0.82
C ILE A 138 8.06 -15.20 -0.15
N ASP A 139 8.01 -16.44 0.35
CA ASP A 139 7.89 -17.62 -0.49
C ASP A 139 6.53 -17.62 -1.21
N ASN A 140 5.41 -17.41 -0.48
CA ASN A 140 4.08 -17.29 -1.08
C ASN A 140 4.00 -16.14 -2.09
N MET A 141 4.58 -14.98 -1.76
CA MET A 141 4.58 -13.84 -2.67
C MET A 141 5.33 -14.13 -3.96
N ARG A 142 6.46 -14.86 -3.90
CA ARG A 142 7.20 -15.29 -5.11
C ARG A 142 6.39 -16.23 -5.98
N GLU A 143 5.61 -17.13 -5.39
CA GLU A 143 4.71 -18.01 -6.13
C GLU A 143 3.62 -17.20 -6.85
N LEU A 144 2.97 -16.26 -6.15
CA LEU A 144 1.97 -15.36 -6.73
C LEU A 144 2.56 -14.49 -7.86
N MET A 145 3.78 -13.98 -7.68
CA MET A 145 4.50 -13.22 -8.72
C MET A 145 4.81 -14.08 -9.96
N ALA A 146 5.25 -15.34 -9.75
CA ALA A 146 5.51 -16.27 -10.84
C ALA A 146 4.21 -16.61 -11.60
N GLU A 147 3.12 -16.83 -10.89
CA GLU A 147 1.79 -17.06 -11.48
C GLU A 147 1.26 -15.84 -12.26
N ALA A 148 1.58 -14.63 -11.82
CA ALA A 148 1.28 -13.38 -12.54
C ALA A 148 2.28 -13.09 -13.68
N GLY A 149 3.32 -13.92 -13.82
CA GLY A 149 4.35 -13.79 -14.86
C GLY A 149 5.30 -12.63 -14.64
N ILE A 150 5.53 -12.19 -13.39
CA ILE A 150 6.45 -11.09 -13.04
C ILE A 150 7.89 -11.60 -12.95
N VAL A 151 8.09 -12.83 -12.54
CA VAL A 151 9.39 -13.52 -12.42
C VAL A 151 9.37 -14.83 -13.15
#